data_bd69c95142ab28b5ffa219a5682e3786
#
_entry.id   bd69c95142ab28b5ffa219a5682e3786
#
_cell.length_a   1.000
_cell.length_b   1.000
_cell.length_c   1.000
_cell.angle_alpha   90.00
_cell.angle_beta   90.00
_cell.angle_gamma   90.00
#
_symmetry.space_group_name_H-M   'P 1'
#
loop_
_entity.id
_entity.type
_entity.pdbx_description
1 polymer ?
#
loop_
_entity_poly.entity_id
_entity_poly.type
_entity_poly.pdbx_seq_one_letter_code
_entity_poly.pdbx_strand_id
1 'polypeptide(L)'
;MRRLFFLLLALMPLAAAANELPLERIKLPPGFRIELFARVDNARGMALGAGNTLFVGSMRAGKVHAVRFDADYKATRTHLVAEGLQLPVGVAFRDGALYVSAVGRILRFDGIERRLENPPPPAVVRDDFPRETHHGWKFIAFGPDGKLYVPVGAPCNICEPDPDRYANIMRMNADGSGLEVFARGVRNTVGFAWHPGTRELWFTDNGRDRLGDDVPPDELNHAPRAGLHFGYPYCHGGTLADPEFGSRRPCAGFVPPVQNLGPHVAALGMRFYDGAQFPPAYRHQVFIAEHGSWNRSAKIGYRVSLVRLQGNKAVSYEPFAEGWLQGESAWGRPADLLVLPDGSLLVSDDHAGAIYRITYKH
;
A
#
# COMPACT_ATOMS: atom_id res chain seq x y z
N MET A 1 -76.80 -3.24 7.85
CA MET A 1 -75.65 -2.52 8.44
C MET A 1 -74.40 -3.36 8.22
N ARG A 2 -73.59 -3.07 7.19
CA ARG A 2 -72.31 -3.75 6.87
C ARG A 2 -71.16 -2.93 7.50
N ARG A 3 -70.43 -3.52 8.49
CA ARG A 3 -69.25 -2.91 9.06
C ARG A 3 -68.06 -3.23 8.18
N LEU A 4 -67.42 -2.20 7.56
CA LEU A 4 -66.14 -2.27 6.90
C LEU A 4 -65.02 -2.25 7.96
N PHE A 5 -64.22 -3.32 8.01
CA PHE A 5 -62.97 -3.33 8.77
C PHE A 5 -61.85 -2.82 7.85
N PHE A 6 -61.28 -1.66 8.18
CA PHE A 6 -60.04 -1.19 7.55
C PHE A 6 -58.85 -1.87 8.23
N LEU A 7 -58.16 -2.71 7.49
CA LEU A 7 -56.86 -3.25 7.92
C LEU A 7 -55.79 -2.18 7.64
N LEU A 8 -55.24 -1.55 8.68
CA LEU A 8 -54.03 -0.71 8.57
C LEU A 8 -52.82 -1.65 8.46
N LEU A 9 -52.24 -1.75 7.25
CA LEU A 9 -50.92 -2.34 7.07
C LEU A 9 -49.88 -1.33 7.55
N ALA A 10 -49.24 -1.59 8.67
CA ALA A 10 -48.07 -0.85 9.13
C ALA A 10 -46.89 -1.23 8.27
N LEU A 11 -46.47 -0.34 7.36
CA LEU A 11 -45.18 -0.42 6.67
C LEU A 11 -44.07 -0.15 7.72
N MET A 12 -43.42 -1.19 8.21
CA MET A 12 -42.16 -1.04 8.90
C MET A 12 -41.09 -0.63 7.88
N PRO A 13 -40.34 0.47 8.10
CA PRO A 13 -39.17 0.79 7.25
C PRO A 13 -38.15 -0.34 7.44
N LEU A 14 -37.83 -1.07 6.36
CA LEU A 14 -36.60 -1.85 6.29
C LEU A 14 -35.45 -0.85 6.37
N ALA A 15 -34.90 -0.63 7.55
CA ALA A 15 -33.57 -0.05 7.68
C ALA A 15 -32.61 -1.01 6.98
N ALA A 16 -32.06 -0.60 5.82
CA ALA A 16 -30.96 -1.30 5.21
C ALA A 16 -29.85 -1.38 6.25
N ALA A 17 -29.60 -2.56 6.81
CA ALA A 17 -28.46 -2.81 7.65
C ALA A 17 -27.23 -2.44 6.81
N ALA A 18 -26.58 -1.32 7.12
CA ALA A 18 -25.26 -1.01 6.57
C ALA A 18 -24.43 -2.27 6.84
N ASN A 19 -23.86 -2.86 5.77
CA ASN A 19 -23.06 -4.08 5.88
C ASN A 19 -21.93 -3.82 6.89
N GLU A 20 -22.12 -4.23 8.13
CA GLU A 20 -21.08 -4.13 9.16
C GLU A 20 -19.95 -5.05 8.77
N LEU A 21 -18.72 -4.54 8.85
CA LEU A 21 -17.54 -5.34 8.59
C LEU A 21 -17.33 -6.31 9.75
N PRO A 22 -17.00 -7.57 9.47
CA PRO A 22 -16.86 -8.60 10.50
C PRO A 22 -15.52 -8.46 11.23
N LEU A 23 -15.29 -7.33 11.92
CA LEU A 23 -14.05 -6.99 12.61
C LEU A 23 -13.72 -7.97 13.75
N GLU A 24 -14.73 -8.62 14.32
CA GLU A 24 -14.59 -9.66 15.34
C GLU A 24 -13.83 -10.90 14.83
N ARG A 25 -13.73 -11.07 13.52
CA ARG A 25 -12.94 -12.15 12.88
C ARG A 25 -11.46 -11.85 12.81
N ILE A 26 -11.08 -10.58 13.00
CA ILE A 26 -9.65 -10.19 12.96
C ILE A 26 -8.98 -10.63 14.26
N LYS A 27 -7.96 -11.43 14.11
CA LYS A 27 -7.10 -11.87 15.20
C LYS A 27 -5.89 -10.94 15.29
N LEU A 28 -5.64 -10.45 16.48
CA LEU A 28 -4.52 -9.58 16.85
C LEU A 28 -3.80 -10.15 18.07
N PRO A 29 -2.53 -9.79 18.28
CA PRO A 29 -1.85 -10.11 19.54
C PRO A 29 -2.59 -9.50 20.75
N PRO A 30 -2.40 -10.07 21.96
CA PRO A 30 -3.01 -9.55 23.18
C PRO A 30 -2.75 -8.06 23.40
N GLY A 31 -3.77 -7.31 23.82
CA GLY A 31 -3.73 -5.87 24.08
C GLY A 31 -4.04 -5.01 22.85
N PHE A 32 -3.96 -5.55 21.63
CA PHE A 32 -4.32 -4.82 20.43
C PHE A 32 -5.83 -4.87 20.15
N ARG A 33 -6.33 -3.82 19.50
CA ARG A 33 -7.72 -3.69 19.06
C ARG A 33 -7.75 -3.11 17.66
N ILE A 34 -8.78 -3.47 16.89
CA ILE A 34 -9.07 -2.94 15.56
C ILE A 34 -10.46 -2.31 15.56
N GLU A 35 -10.59 -1.17 14.91
CA GLU A 35 -11.85 -0.48 14.68
C GLU A 35 -11.91 0.04 13.25
N LEU A 36 -13.12 0.33 12.76
CA LEU A 36 -13.31 1.04 11.50
C LEU A 36 -12.96 2.52 11.71
N PHE A 37 -11.95 3.01 10.99
CA PHE A 37 -11.60 4.42 10.97
C PHE A 37 -12.47 5.21 10.00
N ALA A 38 -12.57 4.76 8.74
CA ALA A 38 -13.38 5.40 7.70
C ALA A 38 -13.83 4.42 6.62
N ARG A 39 -14.94 4.75 5.94
CA ARG A 39 -15.32 4.14 4.66
C ARG A 39 -14.76 4.97 3.53
N VAL A 40 -13.93 4.37 2.69
CA VAL A 40 -13.36 4.98 1.49
C VAL A 40 -13.32 3.92 0.39
N ASP A 41 -14.08 4.14 -0.66
CA ASP A 41 -14.20 3.21 -1.77
C ASP A 41 -12.83 2.93 -2.40
N ASN A 42 -12.49 1.64 -2.50
CA ASN A 42 -11.26 1.13 -3.12
C ASN A 42 -9.98 1.77 -2.52
N ALA A 43 -9.91 1.97 -1.20
CA ALA A 43 -8.83 2.63 -0.47
C ALA A 43 -7.47 1.96 -0.69
N ARG A 44 -6.48 2.69 -1.19
CA ARG A 44 -5.11 2.21 -1.47
C ARG A 44 -4.07 3.02 -0.71
N GLY A 45 -3.16 3.70 -1.38
CA GLY A 45 -2.10 4.47 -0.75
C GLY A 45 -2.63 5.58 0.15
N MET A 46 -1.96 5.80 1.27
CA MET A 46 -2.34 6.79 2.29
C MET A 46 -1.20 7.76 2.56
N ALA A 47 -1.54 9.04 2.79
CA ALA A 47 -0.60 10.06 3.22
C ALA A 47 -1.26 11.03 4.20
N LEU A 48 -0.54 11.41 5.27
CA LEU A 48 -0.98 12.44 6.20
C LEU A 48 -0.71 13.83 5.62
N GLY A 49 -1.71 14.70 5.73
CA GLY A 49 -1.55 16.14 5.60
C GLY A 49 -1.05 16.79 6.88
N ALA A 50 -0.93 18.12 6.88
CA ALA A 50 -0.46 18.87 8.03
C ALA A 50 -1.57 19.11 9.09
N GLY A 51 -2.85 19.08 8.69
CA GLY A 51 -4.00 19.50 9.51
C GLY A 51 -5.04 18.40 9.76
N ASN A 52 -4.69 17.29 10.42
CA ASN A 52 -5.62 16.20 10.73
C ASN A 52 -6.41 15.73 9.49
N THR A 53 -5.71 15.57 8.40
CA THR A 53 -6.25 15.10 7.13
C THR A 53 -5.50 13.88 6.67
N LEU A 54 -6.21 12.81 6.34
CA LEU A 54 -5.67 11.62 5.69
C LEU A 54 -6.06 11.66 4.21
N PHE A 55 -5.09 11.76 3.32
CA PHE A 55 -5.32 11.61 1.88
C PHE A 55 -5.24 10.14 1.50
N VAL A 56 -6.16 9.72 0.64
CA VAL A 56 -6.34 8.30 0.27
C VAL A 56 -6.49 8.20 -1.24
N GLY A 57 -5.57 7.47 -1.86
CA GLY A 57 -5.67 7.08 -3.26
C GLY A 57 -6.57 5.85 -3.44
N SER A 58 -6.92 5.59 -4.68
CA SER A 58 -7.66 4.38 -5.05
C SER A 58 -7.04 3.70 -6.27
N MET A 59 -7.49 2.51 -6.59
CA MET A 59 -7.06 1.83 -7.82
C MET A 59 -8.12 2.01 -8.92
N ARG A 60 -9.09 1.10 -8.99
CA ARG A 60 -10.10 1.07 -10.06
C ARG A 60 -11.20 2.12 -9.91
N ALA A 61 -11.44 2.59 -8.70
CA ALA A 61 -12.41 3.67 -8.49
C ALA A 61 -11.99 4.99 -9.15
N GLY A 62 -10.70 5.17 -9.45
CA GLY A 62 -10.20 6.36 -10.14
C GLY A 62 -10.34 7.65 -9.33
N LYS A 63 -10.47 7.55 -8.01
CA LYS A 63 -10.77 8.65 -7.10
C LYS A 63 -9.65 8.85 -6.08
N VAL A 64 -9.53 10.08 -5.61
CA VAL A 64 -8.70 10.46 -4.46
C VAL A 64 -9.59 11.14 -3.43
N HIS A 65 -9.48 10.70 -2.20
CA HIS A 65 -10.27 11.23 -1.07
C HIS A 65 -9.38 11.89 -0.03
N ALA A 66 -9.98 12.76 0.77
CA ALA A 66 -9.40 13.30 1.99
C ALA A 66 -10.36 13.01 3.15
N VAL A 67 -9.88 12.31 4.16
CA VAL A 67 -10.62 12.02 5.39
C VAL A 67 -10.15 12.98 6.48
N ARG A 68 -11.04 13.84 6.96
CA ARG A 68 -10.79 14.70 8.13
C ARG A 68 -11.03 13.88 9.39
N PHE A 69 -10.20 14.08 10.39
CA PHE A 69 -10.36 13.46 11.71
C PHE A 69 -10.15 14.48 12.83
N ASP A 70 -10.69 14.19 14.01
CA ASP A 70 -10.62 15.06 15.19
C ASP A 70 -9.34 14.80 16.03
N ALA A 71 -9.25 15.45 17.19
CA ALA A 71 -8.13 15.30 18.10
C ALA A 71 -8.04 13.91 18.75
N ASP A 72 -9.15 13.16 18.77
CA ASP A 72 -9.23 11.76 19.24
C ASP A 72 -8.96 10.76 18.12
N TYR A 73 -8.51 11.25 16.95
CA TYR A 73 -8.28 10.45 15.75
C TYR A 73 -9.52 9.70 15.26
N LYS A 74 -10.70 10.29 15.39
CA LYS A 74 -11.95 9.78 14.81
C LYS A 74 -12.24 10.51 13.51
N ALA A 75 -12.55 9.74 12.46
CA ALA A 75 -12.94 10.32 11.19
C ALA A 75 -14.25 11.11 11.33
N THR A 76 -14.25 12.35 10.84
CA THR A 76 -15.38 13.27 10.94
C THR A 76 -16.05 13.53 9.60
N ARG A 77 -15.27 13.60 8.52
CA ARG A 77 -15.80 13.86 7.18
C ARG A 77 -14.85 13.35 6.09
N THR A 78 -15.44 12.79 5.03
CA THR A 78 -14.71 12.40 3.81
C THR A 78 -15.06 13.35 2.67
N HIS A 79 -14.03 13.89 2.00
CA HIS A 79 -14.14 14.76 0.84
C HIS A 79 -13.62 14.05 -0.40
N LEU A 80 -14.23 14.30 -1.56
CA LEU A 80 -13.69 13.90 -2.86
C LEU A 80 -12.70 14.98 -3.31
N VAL A 81 -11.44 14.61 -3.51
CA VAL A 81 -10.38 15.51 -3.98
C VAL A 81 -10.28 15.52 -5.50
N ALA A 82 -10.35 14.33 -6.09
CA ALA A 82 -10.28 14.16 -7.54
C ALA A 82 -10.99 12.88 -7.97
N GLU A 83 -11.45 12.84 -9.22
CA GLU A 83 -12.05 11.67 -9.87
C GLU A 83 -11.65 11.57 -11.34
N GLY A 84 -11.98 10.45 -11.99
CA GLY A 84 -11.64 10.22 -13.40
C GLY A 84 -10.14 10.01 -13.65
N LEU A 85 -9.36 9.70 -12.62
CA LEU A 85 -7.94 9.42 -12.74
C LEU A 85 -7.69 7.94 -13.04
N GLN A 86 -6.63 7.66 -13.79
CA GLN A 86 -6.26 6.28 -14.11
C GLN A 86 -5.38 5.69 -13.00
N LEU A 87 -5.94 4.76 -12.20
CA LEU A 87 -5.27 4.05 -11.12
C LEU A 87 -4.48 4.98 -10.15
N PRO A 88 -5.11 5.98 -9.52
CA PRO A 88 -4.44 6.96 -8.67
C PRO A 88 -4.10 6.35 -7.30
N VAL A 89 -3.24 5.33 -7.29
CA VAL A 89 -2.90 4.55 -6.09
C VAL A 89 -2.08 5.36 -5.11
N GLY A 90 -1.04 6.04 -5.59
CA GLY A 90 -0.09 6.73 -4.72
C GLY A 90 -0.48 8.17 -4.45
N VAL A 91 -0.40 8.54 -3.19
CA VAL A 91 -0.57 9.91 -2.70
C VAL A 91 0.59 10.26 -1.79
N ALA A 92 1.08 11.49 -1.88
CA ALA A 92 2.12 12.03 -1.00
C ALA A 92 1.83 13.50 -0.69
N PHE A 93 2.08 13.92 0.54
CA PHE A 93 1.83 15.32 0.95
C PHE A 93 3.13 15.98 1.35
N ARG A 94 3.34 17.21 0.86
CA ARG A 94 4.51 18.02 1.22
C ARG A 94 4.23 19.49 1.00
N ASP A 95 4.66 20.34 1.93
CA ASP A 95 4.63 21.79 1.85
C ASP A 95 3.25 22.36 1.45
N GLY A 96 2.16 21.77 2.01
CA GLY A 96 0.79 22.16 1.75
C GLY A 96 0.21 21.66 0.42
N ALA A 97 0.95 20.88 -0.35
CA ALA A 97 0.51 20.31 -1.61
C ALA A 97 0.35 18.79 -1.54
N LEU A 98 -0.69 18.26 -2.18
CA LEU A 98 -0.90 16.84 -2.39
C LEU A 98 -0.38 16.45 -3.77
N TYR A 99 0.51 15.46 -3.80
CA TYR A 99 0.95 14.79 -5.02
C TYR A 99 0.15 13.51 -5.21
N VAL A 100 -0.27 13.26 -6.45
CA VAL A 100 -1.09 12.10 -6.81
C VAL A 100 -0.47 11.42 -8.04
N SER A 101 -0.23 10.12 -7.94
CA SER A 101 0.15 9.33 -9.11
C SER A 101 -1.07 9.01 -9.96
N ALA A 102 -0.88 9.02 -11.28
CA ALA A 102 -1.73 8.32 -12.23
C ALA A 102 -0.79 7.53 -13.16
N VAL A 103 -1.28 6.57 -13.94
CA VAL A 103 -0.40 5.60 -14.63
C VAL A 103 0.77 6.27 -15.36
N GLY A 104 0.51 7.28 -16.19
CA GLY A 104 1.55 7.97 -16.98
C GLY A 104 2.04 9.30 -16.41
N ARG A 105 1.55 9.75 -15.24
CA ARG A 105 1.83 11.11 -14.77
C ARG A 105 1.75 11.26 -13.26
N ILE A 106 2.39 12.33 -12.76
CA ILE A 106 2.26 12.82 -11.39
C ILE A 106 1.58 14.18 -11.44
N LEU A 107 0.54 14.32 -10.63
CA LEU A 107 -0.26 15.54 -10.47
C LEU A 107 0.03 16.18 -9.11
N ARG A 108 -0.19 17.49 -8.98
CA ARG A 108 -0.05 18.25 -7.72
C ARG A 108 -1.24 19.17 -7.51
N PHE A 109 -1.81 19.11 -6.30
CA PHE A 109 -2.91 19.96 -5.84
C PHE A 109 -2.38 20.93 -4.76
N ASP A 110 -2.16 22.19 -5.12
CA ASP A 110 -1.58 23.20 -4.23
C ASP A 110 -2.59 23.72 -3.21
N GLY A 111 -2.18 23.85 -1.94
CA GLY A 111 -3.01 24.38 -0.85
C GLY A 111 -4.29 23.58 -0.59
N ILE A 112 -4.25 22.27 -0.85
CA ILE A 112 -5.42 21.38 -0.88
C ILE A 112 -6.19 21.36 0.45
N GLU A 113 -5.51 21.33 1.60
CA GLU A 113 -6.18 21.20 2.91
C GLU A 113 -7.12 22.36 3.24
N ARG A 114 -6.88 23.54 2.66
CA ARG A 114 -7.74 24.71 2.81
C ARG A 114 -8.90 24.75 1.82
N ARG A 115 -8.94 23.81 0.86
CA ARG A 115 -9.89 23.80 -0.26
C ARG A 115 -10.54 22.45 -0.49
N LEU A 116 -10.70 21.64 0.56
CA LEU A 116 -11.27 20.28 0.45
C LEU A 116 -12.73 20.28 -0.05
N GLU A 117 -13.50 21.34 0.21
CA GLU A 117 -14.88 21.50 -0.30
C GLU A 117 -14.91 21.86 -1.79
N ASN A 118 -13.88 22.49 -2.29
CA ASN A 118 -13.75 22.88 -3.70
C ASN A 118 -12.29 22.75 -4.13
N PRO A 119 -11.83 21.52 -4.40
CA PRO A 119 -10.44 21.25 -4.73
C PRO A 119 -9.99 22.01 -5.98
N PRO A 120 -8.76 22.53 -6.00
CA PRO A 120 -8.23 23.21 -7.17
C PRO A 120 -7.96 22.22 -8.30
N PRO A 121 -7.95 22.66 -9.56
CA PRO A 121 -7.44 21.86 -10.65
C PRO A 121 -5.96 21.50 -10.38
N PRO A 122 -5.53 20.27 -10.68
CA PRO A 122 -4.14 19.85 -10.47
C PRO A 122 -3.20 20.47 -11.50
N ALA A 123 -2.00 20.81 -11.04
CA ALA A 123 -0.86 21.03 -11.92
C ALA A 123 -0.23 19.68 -12.31
N VAL A 124 0.24 19.57 -13.55
CA VAL A 124 1.04 18.42 -14.00
C VAL A 124 2.48 18.63 -13.57
N VAL A 125 2.99 17.73 -12.72
CA VAL A 125 4.40 17.72 -12.30
C VAL A 125 5.26 17.03 -13.34
N ARG A 126 4.76 15.85 -13.82
CA ARG A 126 5.43 15.07 -14.86
C ARG A 126 4.43 14.16 -15.57
N ASP A 127 4.56 13.93 -16.89
CA ASP A 127 3.58 13.15 -17.70
C ASP A 127 4.22 12.21 -18.74
N ASP A 128 5.52 11.92 -18.62
CA ASP A 128 6.28 11.06 -19.52
C ASP A 128 6.60 9.65 -18.97
N PHE A 129 5.93 9.25 -17.87
CA PHE A 129 5.99 7.88 -17.40
C PHE A 129 5.30 6.91 -18.38
N PRO A 130 5.70 5.62 -18.38
CA PRO A 130 5.02 4.59 -19.16
C PRO A 130 3.52 4.55 -18.90
N ARG A 131 2.72 4.27 -19.95
CA ARG A 131 1.26 4.33 -19.91
C ARG A 131 0.59 2.95 -19.85
N GLU A 132 1.38 1.88 -19.84
CA GLU A 132 0.90 0.52 -19.64
C GLU A 132 0.25 0.39 -18.27
N THR A 133 -0.92 -0.25 -18.24
CA THR A 133 -1.69 -0.44 -17.00
C THR A 133 -1.21 -1.66 -16.20
N HIS A 134 -0.55 -2.62 -16.85
CA HIS A 134 0.05 -3.77 -16.17
C HIS A 134 1.21 -3.29 -15.30
N HIS A 135 1.11 -3.46 -13.98
CA HIS A 135 1.97 -2.86 -12.96
C HIS A 135 2.16 -1.33 -13.13
N GLY A 136 1.17 -0.67 -13.74
CA GLY A 136 1.23 0.75 -14.05
C GLY A 136 0.89 1.68 -12.88
N TRP A 137 0.25 1.15 -11.82
CA TRP A 137 -0.01 1.89 -10.58
C TRP A 137 1.30 2.21 -9.85
N LYS A 138 1.36 3.35 -9.20
CA LYS A 138 2.58 3.82 -8.55
C LYS A 138 2.29 4.27 -7.12
N PHE A 139 2.89 3.61 -6.14
CA PHE A 139 3.02 4.18 -4.81
C PHE A 139 4.03 5.32 -4.86
N ILE A 140 3.80 6.43 -4.19
CA ILE A 140 4.74 7.56 -4.17
C ILE A 140 4.94 8.08 -2.75
N ALA A 141 6.16 8.48 -2.43
CA ALA A 141 6.47 9.14 -1.17
C ALA A 141 7.73 10.00 -1.30
N PHE A 142 7.84 11.04 -0.48
CA PHE A 142 9.04 11.85 -0.38
C PHE A 142 10.08 11.20 0.52
N GLY A 143 11.29 11.06 0.02
CA GLY A 143 12.43 10.55 0.76
C GLY A 143 13.06 11.59 1.69
N PRO A 144 13.95 11.11 2.60
CA PRO A 144 14.69 11.99 3.49
C PRO A 144 15.67 12.94 2.78
N ASP A 145 15.96 12.68 1.51
CA ASP A 145 16.70 13.56 0.59
C ASP A 145 15.83 14.64 -0.05
N GLY A 146 14.53 14.67 0.28
CA GLY A 146 13.56 15.60 -0.26
C GLY A 146 13.07 15.28 -1.66
N LYS A 147 13.50 14.21 -2.29
CA LYS A 147 13.05 13.77 -3.61
C LYS A 147 11.77 12.93 -3.51
N LEU A 148 10.93 12.99 -4.54
CA LEU A 148 9.77 12.11 -4.70
C LEU A 148 10.21 10.81 -5.36
N TYR A 149 9.96 9.69 -4.68
CA TYR A 149 10.25 8.35 -5.19
C TYR A 149 9.04 7.76 -5.88
N VAL A 150 9.27 7.12 -7.04
CA VAL A 150 8.21 6.61 -7.92
C VAL A 150 8.65 5.26 -8.49
N PRO A 151 8.03 4.14 -8.12
CA PRO A 151 8.30 2.85 -8.74
C PRO A 151 7.64 2.79 -10.11
N VAL A 152 8.31 2.16 -11.06
CA VAL A 152 7.78 1.84 -12.38
C VAL A 152 7.92 0.34 -12.60
N GLY A 153 6.80 -0.37 -12.48
CA GLY A 153 6.78 -1.83 -12.59
C GLY A 153 7.10 -2.34 -13.99
N ALA A 154 7.40 -3.62 -14.09
CA ALA A 154 7.59 -4.30 -15.37
C ALA A 154 6.27 -4.30 -16.18
N PRO A 155 6.29 -4.08 -17.51
CA PRO A 155 5.08 -4.02 -18.34
C PRO A 155 4.51 -5.41 -18.66
N CYS A 156 4.98 -6.45 -17.99
CA CYS A 156 4.69 -7.86 -18.25
C CYS A 156 4.80 -8.69 -16.97
N ASN A 157 4.36 -9.95 -17.01
CA ASN A 157 4.62 -10.90 -15.93
C ASN A 157 6.12 -11.17 -15.78
N ILE A 158 6.76 -11.54 -16.91
CA ILE A 158 8.20 -11.75 -17.01
C ILE A 158 8.67 -11.29 -18.39
N CYS A 159 9.64 -10.42 -18.46
CA CYS A 159 10.34 -9.95 -19.65
C CYS A 159 11.59 -9.17 -19.25
N GLU A 160 12.42 -8.87 -20.20
CA GLU A 160 13.59 -8.00 -20.04
C GLU A 160 13.27 -6.63 -20.67
N PRO A 161 12.61 -5.72 -19.93
CA PRO A 161 12.25 -4.41 -20.47
C PRO A 161 13.43 -3.46 -20.43
N ASP A 162 13.26 -2.29 -21.08
CA ASP A 162 14.21 -1.18 -20.94
C ASP A 162 14.37 -0.79 -19.45
N PRO A 163 15.55 -1.01 -18.83
CA PRO A 163 15.76 -0.81 -17.41
C PRO A 163 15.78 0.67 -16.98
N ASP A 164 15.89 1.60 -17.93
CA ASP A 164 15.79 3.03 -17.65
C ASP A 164 14.34 3.51 -17.61
N ARG A 165 13.39 2.69 -18.09
CA ARG A 165 11.97 3.02 -18.14
C ARG A 165 11.11 2.14 -17.23
N TYR A 166 11.50 0.88 -16.99
CA TYR A 166 10.68 -0.13 -16.30
C TYR A 166 11.49 -0.93 -15.29
N ALA A 167 10.76 -1.70 -14.47
CA ALA A 167 11.31 -2.62 -13.48
C ALA A 167 12.34 -1.92 -12.57
N ASN A 168 11.96 -0.74 -12.05
CA ASN A 168 12.84 0.11 -11.27
C ASN A 168 12.10 0.96 -10.24
N ILE A 169 12.84 1.57 -9.34
CA ILE A 169 12.39 2.67 -8.50
C ILE A 169 13.14 3.92 -8.96
N MET A 170 12.40 4.93 -9.37
CA MET A 170 12.93 6.23 -9.75
C MET A 170 12.78 7.23 -8.61
N ARG A 171 13.54 8.33 -8.67
CA ARG A 171 13.34 9.51 -7.83
C ARG A 171 13.53 10.79 -8.63
N MET A 172 12.85 11.86 -8.22
CA MET A 172 12.92 13.17 -8.86
C MET A 172 12.74 14.30 -7.84
N ASN A 173 13.06 15.53 -8.23
CA ASN A 173 12.72 16.70 -7.43
C ASN A 173 11.19 16.90 -7.35
N ALA A 174 10.72 17.66 -6.36
CA ALA A 174 9.29 17.93 -6.17
C ALA A 174 8.63 18.65 -7.36
N ASP A 175 9.40 19.35 -8.19
CA ASP A 175 8.96 20.00 -9.42
C ASP A 175 8.96 19.08 -10.66
N GLY A 176 9.36 17.81 -10.52
CA GLY A 176 9.45 16.82 -11.58
C GLY A 176 10.78 16.81 -12.33
N SER A 177 11.70 17.73 -12.03
CA SER A 177 13.03 17.76 -12.63
C SER A 177 13.97 16.69 -12.03
N GLY A 178 15.08 16.41 -12.68
CA GLY A 178 16.14 15.55 -12.16
C GLY A 178 15.70 14.10 -11.94
N LEU A 179 14.82 13.57 -12.81
CA LEU A 179 14.40 12.16 -12.75
C LEU A 179 15.60 11.25 -12.99
N GLU A 180 15.82 10.32 -12.08
CA GLU A 180 16.89 9.33 -12.14
C GLU A 180 16.44 7.97 -11.60
N VAL A 181 17.05 6.89 -12.07
CA VAL A 181 16.81 5.55 -11.54
C VAL A 181 17.60 5.36 -10.25
N PHE A 182 16.90 5.04 -9.15
CA PHE A 182 17.50 4.75 -7.85
C PHE A 182 17.85 3.26 -7.69
N ALA A 183 16.91 2.36 -8.04
CA ALA A 183 17.07 0.90 -7.93
C ALA A 183 16.57 0.21 -9.20
N ARG A 184 17.23 -0.88 -9.61
CA ARG A 184 16.90 -1.66 -10.81
C ARG A 184 16.54 -3.10 -10.46
N GLY A 185 15.91 -3.80 -11.39
CA GLY A 185 15.55 -5.20 -11.22
C GLY A 185 14.47 -5.42 -10.17
N VAL A 186 13.51 -4.51 -10.14
CA VAL A 186 12.35 -4.47 -9.24
C VAL A 186 11.09 -4.69 -10.05
N ARG A 187 10.42 -5.84 -9.88
CA ARG A 187 9.32 -6.23 -10.77
C ARG A 187 8.05 -5.40 -10.58
N ASN A 188 7.55 -5.31 -9.35
CA ASN A 188 6.28 -4.65 -9.02
C ASN A 188 6.24 -4.22 -7.56
N THR A 189 6.96 -3.15 -7.24
CA THR A 189 6.92 -2.53 -5.92
C THR A 189 5.68 -1.67 -5.76
N VAL A 190 4.92 -1.91 -4.69
CA VAL A 190 3.69 -1.15 -4.35
C VAL A 190 3.80 -0.51 -2.97
N GLY A 191 4.89 -0.67 -2.28
CA GLY A 191 5.13 -0.05 -0.98
C GLY A 191 6.60 0.05 -0.65
N PHE A 192 6.98 1.18 -0.08
CA PHE A 192 8.32 1.41 0.42
C PHE A 192 8.33 2.43 1.56
N ALA A 193 9.36 2.37 2.39
CA ALA A 193 9.59 3.32 3.47
C ALA A 193 11.08 3.46 3.73
N TRP A 194 11.47 4.47 4.49
CA TRP A 194 12.83 4.64 4.96
C TRP A 194 12.97 4.20 6.40
N HIS A 195 14.03 3.48 6.70
CA HIS A 195 14.34 3.08 8.06
C HIS A 195 14.52 4.32 8.95
N PRO A 196 13.82 4.45 10.10
CA PRO A 196 13.80 5.68 10.89
C PRO A 196 15.20 6.12 11.37
N GLY A 197 16.08 5.18 11.66
CA GLY A 197 17.44 5.45 12.16
C GLY A 197 18.47 5.66 11.05
N THR A 198 18.53 4.76 10.04
CA THR A 198 19.55 4.83 8.97
C THR A 198 19.13 5.69 7.79
N ARG A 199 17.83 5.97 7.63
CA ARG A 199 17.23 6.70 6.49
C ARG A 199 17.41 6.00 5.14
N GLU A 200 17.73 4.72 5.15
CA GLU A 200 17.89 3.88 3.98
C GLU A 200 16.53 3.37 3.48
N LEU A 201 16.40 3.20 2.18
CA LEU A 201 15.17 2.76 1.53
C LEU A 201 14.95 1.26 1.72
N TRP A 202 13.74 0.88 2.13
CA TRP A 202 13.24 -0.49 2.15
C TRP A 202 11.95 -0.57 1.35
N PHE A 203 11.74 -1.67 0.64
CA PHE A 203 10.58 -1.84 -0.22
C PHE A 203 10.14 -3.30 -0.33
N THR A 204 8.85 -3.51 -0.58
CA THR A 204 8.29 -4.81 -0.96
C THR A 204 8.34 -4.97 -2.47
N ASP A 205 8.56 -6.18 -2.96
CA ASP A 205 8.45 -6.51 -4.39
C ASP A 205 7.66 -7.81 -4.59
N ASN A 206 6.76 -7.80 -5.58
CA ASN A 206 5.92 -8.94 -5.90
C ASN A 206 6.61 -9.82 -6.95
N GLY A 207 6.80 -11.11 -6.63
CA GLY A 207 7.39 -12.11 -7.51
C GLY A 207 6.56 -12.38 -8.77
N ARG A 208 7.18 -13.02 -9.78
CA ARG A 208 6.48 -13.40 -11.01
C ARG A 208 5.40 -14.45 -10.76
N ASP A 209 4.36 -14.43 -11.58
CA ASP A 209 3.29 -15.44 -11.55
C ASP A 209 3.66 -16.69 -12.36
N ARG A 210 2.92 -17.78 -12.13
CA ARG A 210 2.90 -19.00 -12.95
C ARG A 210 4.16 -19.86 -12.90
N LEU A 211 4.81 -19.91 -11.74
CA LEU A 211 5.82 -20.93 -11.43
C LEU A 211 5.33 -21.99 -10.41
N GLY A 212 3.99 -22.04 -10.18
CA GLY A 212 3.37 -22.90 -9.19
C GLY A 212 3.00 -22.14 -7.92
N ASP A 213 2.53 -22.88 -6.91
CA ASP A 213 2.03 -22.31 -5.66
C ASP A 213 3.14 -21.78 -4.75
N ASP A 214 4.29 -22.42 -4.73
CA ASP A 214 5.30 -22.23 -3.69
C ASP A 214 6.50 -21.39 -4.13
N VAL A 215 6.56 -20.98 -5.40
CA VAL A 215 7.64 -20.15 -5.94
C VAL A 215 7.14 -19.18 -7.01
N PRO A 216 7.81 -18.02 -7.15
CA PRO A 216 8.81 -17.47 -6.26
C PRO A 216 8.18 -16.82 -5.03
N PRO A 217 8.95 -16.54 -3.98
CA PRO A 217 8.49 -15.70 -2.88
C PRO A 217 8.28 -14.26 -3.36
N ASP A 218 7.42 -13.50 -2.67
CA ASP A 218 7.50 -12.06 -2.64
C ASP A 218 8.65 -11.63 -1.72
N GLU A 219 9.08 -10.38 -1.77
CA GLU A 219 10.33 -9.95 -1.17
C GLU A 219 10.18 -8.69 -0.31
N LEU A 220 10.90 -8.64 0.81
CA LEU A 220 11.26 -7.41 1.51
C LEU A 220 12.73 -7.11 1.20
N ASN A 221 12.98 -5.99 0.54
CA ASN A 221 14.27 -5.56 0.05
C ASN A 221 14.80 -4.34 0.79
N HIS A 222 16.14 -4.20 0.87
CA HIS A 222 16.85 -3.08 1.45
C HIS A 222 17.82 -2.46 0.44
N ALA A 223 17.64 -1.18 0.16
CA ALA A 223 18.47 -0.41 -0.75
C ALA A 223 19.21 0.73 -0.01
N PRO A 224 20.38 0.46 0.58
CA PRO A 224 21.14 1.46 1.35
C PRO A 224 21.70 2.60 0.48
N ARG A 225 21.75 2.43 -0.81
CA ARG A 225 22.25 3.42 -1.77
C ARG A 225 21.66 3.24 -3.16
N ALA A 226 21.77 4.24 -4.00
CA ALA A 226 21.39 4.16 -5.41
C ALA A 226 22.31 3.19 -6.20
N GLY A 227 21.81 2.76 -7.37
CA GLY A 227 22.56 1.96 -8.34
C GLY A 227 22.58 0.45 -8.08
N LEU A 228 21.79 -0.04 -7.10
CA LEU A 228 21.66 -1.46 -6.81
C LEU A 228 20.64 -2.14 -7.73
N HIS A 229 20.85 -3.45 -7.95
CA HIS A 229 19.98 -4.31 -8.79
C HIS A 229 19.47 -5.49 -7.97
N PHE A 230 18.14 -5.72 -7.96
CA PHE A 230 17.44 -6.65 -7.08
C PHE A 230 16.98 -7.95 -7.74
N GLY A 231 17.46 -8.24 -8.97
CA GLY A 231 17.38 -9.57 -9.57
C GLY A 231 16.45 -9.68 -10.78
N TYR A 232 15.26 -9.06 -10.78
CA TYR A 232 14.31 -9.22 -11.89
C TYR A 232 14.91 -8.73 -13.23
N PRO A 233 14.76 -9.47 -14.34
CA PRO A 233 13.99 -10.71 -14.52
C PRO A 233 14.81 -12.00 -14.29
N TYR A 234 16.04 -11.95 -13.87
CA TYR A 234 17.00 -13.06 -13.90
C TYR A 234 16.95 -13.95 -12.67
N CYS A 235 16.66 -13.38 -11.50
CA CYS A 235 16.73 -14.05 -10.21
C CYS A 235 15.57 -13.60 -9.30
N HIS A 236 15.02 -14.54 -8.54
CA HIS A 236 13.93 -14.33 -7.58
C HIS A 236 14.34 -14.84 -6.20
N GLY A 237 13.91 -14.18 -5.14
CA GLY A 237 14.18 -14.57 -3.76
C GLY A 237 15.68 -14.67 -3.44
N GLY A 238 16.54 -14.06 -4.25
CA GLY A 238 17.99 -14.06 -4.10
C GLY A 238 18.70 -15.33 -4.56
N THR A 239 17.98 -16.43 -4.83
CA THR A 239 18.60 -17.74 -5.13
C THR A 239 17.95 -18.51 -6.27
N LEU A 240 16.69 -18.22 -6.61
CA LEU A 240 15.96 -18.92 -7.67
C LEU A 240 16.26 -18.27 -9.02
N ALA A 241 17.05 -18.94 -9.86
CA ALA A 241 17.26 -18.52 -11.24
C ALA A 241 15.94 -18.61 -12.02
N ASP A 242 15.59 -17.54 -12.76
CA ASP A 242 14.40 -17.56 -13.62
C ASP A 242 14.54 -18.62 -14.73
N PRO A 243 13.51 -19.45 -15.00
CA PRO A 243 13.59 -20.48 -16.04
C PRO A 243 13.86 -19.96 -17.46
N GLU A 244 13.44 -18.71 -17.77
CA GLU A 244 13.56 -18.12 -19.10
C GLU A 244 14.80 -17.19 -19.20
N PHE A 245 15.10 -16.46 -18.13
CA PHE A 245 16.13 -15.40 -18.14
C PHE A 245 17.34 -15.71 -17.26
N GLY A 246 17.25 -16.64 -16.29
CA GLY A 246 18.25 -16.87 -15.27
C GLY A 246 19.61 -17.35 -15.81
N SER A 247 19.64 -17.99 -16.98
CA SER A 247 20.90 -18.40 -17.64
C SER A 247 21.74 -17.21 -18.11
N ARG A 248 21.18 -16.01 -18.26
CA ARG A 248 21.87 -14.81 -18.76
C ARG A 248 22.70 -14.12 -17.68
N ARG A 249 22.25 -14.17 -16.43
CA ARG A 249 22.93 -13.52 -15.29
C ARG A 249 22.72 -14.30 -14.01
N PRO A 250 23.78 -14.73 -13.30
CA PRO A 250 23.67 -15.51 -12.06
C PRO A 250 23.11 -14.68 -10.90
N CYS A 251 22.39 -15.31 -9.99
CA CYS A 251 21.82 -14.67 -8.80
C CYS A 251 22.85 -13.94 -7.92
N ALA A 252 24.07 -14.46 -7.84
CA ALA A 252 25.15 -13.87 -7.05
C ALA A 252 25.54 -12.44 -7.49
N GLY A 253 25.10 -11.98 -8.67
CA GLY A 253 25.31 -10.62 -9.17
C GLY A 253 24.31 -9.58 -8.67
N PHE A 254 23.33 -9.99 -7.86
CA PHE A 254 22.24 -9.14 -7.40
C PHE A 254 22.18 -9.01 -5.88
N VAL A 255 21.52 -7.95 -5.40
CA VAL A 255 21.24 -7.79 -3.97
C VAL A 255 20.12 -8.76 -3.59
N PRO A 256 20.36 -9.69 -2.66
CA PRO A 256 19.30 -10.58 -2.21
C PRO A 256 18.30 -9.83 -1.30
N PRO A 257 17.05 -10.30 -1.22
CA PRO A 257 16.08 -9.77 -0.25
C PRO A 257 16.57 -9.97 1.19
N VAL A 258 16.18 -9.05 2.08
CA VAL A 258 16.40 -9.19 3.53
C VAL A 258 15.52 -10.30 4.10
N GLN A 259 14.30 -10.42 3.56
CA GLN A 259 13.34 -11.46 3.93
C GLN A 259 12.56 -11.91 2.69
N ASN A 260 12.59 -13.20 2.43
CA ASN A 260 11.63 -13.85 1.53
C ASN A 260 10.29 -13.95 2.26
N LEU A 261 9.27 -13.33 1.67
CA LEU A 261 7.89 -13.39 2.16
C LEU A 261 7.20 -14.65 1.61
N GLY A 262 5.95 -14.90 2.01
CA GLY A 262 5.19 -16.00 1.42
C GLY A 262 5.06 -15.86 -0.10
N PRO A 263 5.07 -16.96 -0.86
CA PRO A 263 4.91 -16.92 -2.31
C PRO A 263 3.53 -16.40 -2.67
N HIS A 264 3.49 -15.36 -3.53
CA HIS A 264 2.27 -14.75 -4.03
C HIS A 264 1.36 -14.10 -2.95
N VAL A 265 1.90 -13.71 -1.79
CA VAL A 265 1.10 -13.00 -0.77
C VAL A 265 0.66 -11.62 -1.24
N ALA A 266 1.18 -11.14 -2.35
CA ALA A 266 0.98 -9.80 -2.88
C ALA A 266 1.33 -8.75 -1.83
N ALA A 267 2.61 -8.72 -1.42
CA ALA A 267 3.15 -7.76 -0.48
C ALA A 267 3.07 -6.35 -1.07
N LEU A 268 2.23 -5.49 -0.50
CA LEU A 268 1.99 -4.13 -0.97
C LEU A 268 2.62 -3.10 -0.03
N GLY A 269 1.81 -2.29 0.66
CA GLY A 269 2.29 -1.26 1.58
C GLY A 269 3.15 -1.83 2.71
N MET A 270 4.21 -1.13 3.05
CA MET A 270 5.05 -1.46 4.19
C MET A 270 5.37 -0.21 5.01
N ARG A 271 5.52 -0.36 6.32
CA ARG A 271 5.93 0.73 7.21
C ARG A 271 6.85 0.23 8.32
N PHE A 272 7.85 1.02 8.64
CA PHE A 272 8.49 0.92 9.94
C PHE A 272 7.55 1.49 11.00
N TYR A 273 7.39 0.79 12.10
CA TYR A 273 6.66 1.35 13.23
C TYR A 273 7.58 2.26 14.04
N ASP A 274 7.31 3.56 14.01
CA ASP A 274 8.05 4.60 14.75
C ASP A 274 7.20 5.29 15.83
N GLY A 275 5.93 4.83 15.99
CA GLY A 275 5.02 5.32 17.02
C GLY A 275 5.43 4.91 18.44
N ALA A 276 4.77 5.54 19.42
CA ALA A 276 5.01 5.27 20.85
C ALA A 276 3.87 4.48 21.53
N GLN A 277 2.76 4.20 20.82
CA GLN A 277 1.59 3.54 21.42
C GLN A 277 1.78 2.02 21.56
N PHE A 278 2.41 1.36 20.58
CA PHE A 278 2.64 -0.09 20.65
C PHE A 278 3.80 -0.41 21.62
N PRO A 279 3.84 -1.61 22.19
CA PRO A 279 4.95 -2.03 23.05
C PRO A 279 6.32 -1.82 22.40
N PRO A 280 7.38 -1.53 23.20
CA PRO A 280 8.72 -1.22 22.67
C PRO A 280 9.28 -2.27 21.70
N ALA A 281 8.89 -3.54 21.83
CA ALA A 281 9.30 -4.64 20.96
C ALA A 281 8.85 -4.49 19.49
N TYR A 282 7.89 -3.60 19.20
CA TYR A 282 7.43 -3.30 17.86
C TYR A 282 8.14 -2.12 17.21
N ARG A 283 8.87 -1.33 18.02
CA ARG A 283 9.53 -0.13 17.52
C ARG A 283 10.60 -0.46 16.49
N HIS A 284 10.58 0.26 15.36
CA HIS A 284 11.44 0.07 14.19
C HIS A 284 11.32 -1.31 13.53
N GLN A 285 10.27 -2.07 13.82
CA GLN A 285 9.95 -3.29 13.11
C GLN A 285 9.12 -2.98 11.86
N VAL A 286 9.10 -3.90 10.88
CA VAL A 286 8.45 -3.69 9.58
C VAL A 286 7.08 -4.37 9.58
N PHE A 287 6.04 -3.59 9.39
CA PHE A 287 4.69 -4.10 9.09
C PHE A 287 4.46 -4.10 7.58
N ILE A 288 3.84 -5.15 7.05
CA ILE A 288 3.58 -5.33 5.62
C ILE A 288 2.11 -5.68 5.42
N ALA A 289 1.43 -4.97 4.53
CA ALA A 289 0.10 -5.32 4.06
C ALA A 289 0.22 -6.39 2.96
N GLU A 290 -0.20 -7.61 3.26
CA GLU A 290 -0.28 -8.71 2.31
C GLU A 290 -1.70 -8.74 1.72
N HIS A 291 -1.83 -8.28 0.49
CA HIS A 291 -3.11 -8.14 -0.20
C HIS A 291 -3.78 -9.49 -0.51
N GLY A 292 -2.99 -10.55 -0.58
CA GLY A 292 -3.43 -11.92 -0.75
C GLY A 292 -3.34 -12.43 -2.19
N SER A 293 -3.08 -13.72 -2.28
CA SER A 293 -2.85 -14.44 -3.55
C SER A 293 -4.11 -14.52 -4.41
N TRP A 294 -3.90 -14.52 -5.74
CA TRP A 294 -4.95 -14.77 -6.72
C TRP A 294 -4.64 -16.00 -7.60
N ASN A 295 -3.39 -16.44 -7.64
CA ASN A 295 -2.83 -17.45 -8.55
C ASN A 295 -2.31 -18.70 -7.82
N ARG A 296 -2.86 -19.00 -6.63
CA ARG A 296 -2.57 -20.23 -5.88
C ARG A 296 -3.79 -21.13 -5.80
N SER A 297 -3.57 -22.44 -5.68
CA SER A 297 -4.62 -23.42 -5.43
C SER A 297 -5.27 -23.25 -4.05
N ALA A 298 -4.48 -22.88 -3.03
CA ALA A 298 -4.98 -22.43 -1.73
C ALA A 298 -4.52 -21.01 -1.45
N LYS A 299 -5.46 -20.12 -1.09
CA LYS A 299 -5.17 -18.70 -0.84
C LYS A 299 -4.30 -18.50 0.38
N ILE A 300 -3.37 -17.54 0.28
CA ILE A 300 -2.53 -17.06 1.40
C ILE A 300 -2.42 -15.53 1.38
N GLY A 301 -1.85 -14.95 2.45
CA GLY A 301 -1.83 -13.50 2.63
C GLY A 301 -3.15 -13.01 3.23
N TYR A 302 -3.73 -11.93 2.72
CA TYR A 302 -4.95 -11.31 3.24
C TYR A 302 -4.79 -10.93 4.72
N ARG A 303 -3.65 -10.35 5.07
CA ARG A 303 -3.26 -10.05 6.46
C ARG A 303 -2.29 -8.89 6.53
N VAL A 304 -2.04 -8.42 7.71
CA VAL A 304 -0.85 -7.62 8.01
C VAL A 304 0.18 -8.53 8.66
N SER A 305 1.37 -8.59 8.10
CA SER A 305 2.49 -9.33 8.66
C SER A 305 3.50 -8.41 9.32
N LEU A 306 4.35 -8.99 10.17
CA LEU A 306 5.40 -8.34 10.90
C LEU A 306 6.73 -9.04 10.62
N VAL A 307 7.72 -8.27 10.14
CA VAL A 307 9.10 -8.71 10.05
C VAL A 307 9.89 -8.05 11.18
N ARG A 308 10.46 -8.88 12.07
CA ARG A 308 11.32 -8.39 13.14
C ARG A 308 12.76 -8.29 12.68
N LEU A 309 13.39 -7.20 13.03
CA LEU A 309 14.75 -6.88 12.63
C LEU A 309 15.69 -6.81 13.83
N GLN A 310 16.94 -7.24 13.62
CA GLN A 310 18.09 -6.90 14.43
C GLN A 310 19.10 -6.17 13.53
N GLY A 311 19.22 -4.85 13.70
CA GLY A 311 19.87 -4.01 12.70
C GLY A 311 19.14 -4.14 11.36
N ASN A 312 19.87 -4.43 10.29
CA ASN A 312 19.31 -4.60 8.95
C ASN A 312 19.05 -6.08 8.59
N LYS A 313 18.99 -7.00 9.57
CA LYS A 313 18.73 -8.43 9.34
C LYS A 313 17.35 -8.80 9.87
N ALA A 314 16.57 -9.49 9.06
CA ALA A 314 15.33 -10.12 9.51
C ALA A 314 15.65 -11.32 10.41
N VAL A 315 14.96 -11.41 11.54
CA VAL A 315 15.07 -12.50 12.52
C VAL A 315 13.78 -13.29 12.66
N SER A 316 12.63 -12.72 12.29
CA SER A 316 11.37 -13.44 12.16
C SER A 316 10.44 -12.76 11.15
N TYR A 317 9.52 -13.55 10.60
CA TYR A 317 8.41 -13.11 9.75
C TYR A 317 7.16 -13.85 10.21
N GLU A 318 6.17 -13.11 10.69
CA GLU A 318 4.98 -13.66 11.36
C GLU A 318 3.71 -12.86 11.05
N PRO A 319 2.50 -13.47 11.13
CA PRO A 319 1.26 -12.71 11.08
C PRO A 319 1.15 -11.74 12.27
N PHE A 320 0.65 -10.51 12.02
CA PHE A 320 0.32 -9.54 13.06
C PHE A 320 -1.20 -9.35 13.19
N ALA A 321 -1.88 -9.15 12.07
CA ALA A 321 -3.35 -9.07 12.02
C ALA A 321 -3.85 -9.97 10.89
N GLU A 322 -4.70 -10.94 11.20
CA GLU A 322 -5.25 -11.90 10.22
C GLU A 322 -6.74 -12.11 10.45
N GLY A 323 -7.45 -12.61 9.41
CA GLY A 323 -8.88 -12.89 9.51
C GLY A 323 -9.72 -12.28 8.39
N TRP A 324 -9.10 -11.49 7.49
CA TRP A 324 -9.76 -11.03 6.26
C TRP A 324 -10.06 -12.17 5.28
N LEU A 325 -9.33 -13.28 5.38
CA LEU A 325 -9.60 -14.52 4.66
C LEU A 325 -10.29 -15.52 5.59
N GLN A 326 -11.42 -16.08 5.15
CA GLN A 326 -12.18 -17.12 5.83
C GLN A 326 -12.32 -18.33 4.90
N GLY A 327 -11.52 -19.38 5.13
CA GLY A 327 -11.35 -20.45 4.17
C GLY A 327 -10.79 -19.92 2.85
N GLU A 328 -11.51 -20.06 1.75
CA GLU A 328 -11.13 -19.51 0.43
C GLU A 328 -11.89 -18.22 0.07
N SER A 329 -12.68 -17.65 1.00
CA SER A 329 -13.44 -16.42 0.79
C SER A 329 -12.81 -15.25 1.55
N ALA A 330 -12.40 -14.21 0.83
CA ALA A 330 -11.88 -12.99 1.44
C ALA A 330 -12.98 -11.93 1.52
N TRP A 331 -13.17 -11.33 2.69
CA TRP A 331 -14.05 -10.19 2.90
C TRP A 331 -13.31 -8.85 2.88
N GLY A 332 -11.99 -8.88 2.97
CA GLY A 332 -11.12 -7.71 2.91
C GLY A 332 -9.73 -8.06 2.39
N ARG A 333 -8.99 -7.03 1.95
CA ARG A 333 -7.64 -7.14 1.39
C ARG A 333 -6.80 -5.95 1.83
N PRO A 334 -5.94 -6.10 2.86
CA PRO A 334 -5.02 -5.05 3.29
C PRO A 334 -4.15 -4.54 2.13
N ALA A 335 -4.05 -3.22 1.98
CA ALA A 335 -3.36 -2.62 0.83
C ALA A 335 -2.21 -1.68 1.21
N ASP A 336 -2.40 -0.76 2.15
CA ASP A 336 -1.34 0.12 2.65
C ASP A 336 -1.43 0.29 4.17
N LEU A 337 -0.36 0.77 4.75
CA LEU A 337 -0.20 1.01 6.18
C LEU A 337 0.27 2.45 6.43
N LEU A 338 -0.15 3.04 7.54
CA LEU A 338 0.29 4.37 7.95
C LEU A 338 0.25 4.49 9.48
N VAL A 339 1.31 5.00 10.09
CA VAL A 339 1.35 5.28 11.53
C VAL A 339 0.81 6.69 11.77
N LEU A 340 -0.22 6.82 12.61
CA LEU A 340 -0.76 8.11 13.02
C LEU A 340 0.13 8.76 14.10
N PRO A 341 0.03 10.08 14.32
CA PRO A 341 0.83 10.78 15.32
C PRO A 341 0.63 10.26 16.76
N ASP A 342 -0.53 9.68 17.09
CA ASP A 342 -0.77 9.03 18.37
C ASP A 342 -0.12 7.64 18.50
N GLY A 343 0.52 7.17 17.44
CA GLY A 343 1.15 5.86 17.36
C GLY A 343 0.21 4.71 16.96
N SER A 344 -1.06 4.96 16.69
CA SER A 344 -1.95 3.93 16.13
C SER A 344 -1.59 3.63 14.66
N LEU A 345 -1.91 2.43 14.20
CA LEU A 345 -1.62 1.96 12.84
C LEU A 345 -2.91 1.95 12.01
N LEU A 346 -2.93 2.69 10.91
CA LEU A 346 -3.98 2.58 9.90
C LEU A 346 -3.65 1.48 8.89
N VAL A 347 -4.70 0.78 8.44
CA VAL A 347 -4.66 -0.24 7.39
C VAL A 347 -5.73 0.09 6.37
N SER A 348 -5.36 0.38 5.12
CA SER A 348 -6.34 0.53 4.03
C SER A 348 -6.71 -0.84 3.45
N ASP A 349 -7.94 -0.94 2.95
CA ASP A 349 -8.51 -2.14 2.37
C ASP A 349 -9.35 -1.74 1.15
N ASP A 350 -8.86 -2.06 -0.04
CA ASP A 350 -9.50 -1.67 -1.29
C ASP A 350 -10.65 -2.58 -1.69
N HIS A 351 -10.72 -3.78 -1.12
CA HIS A 351 -11.80 -4.73 -1.37
C HIS A 351 -13.01 -4.42 -0.50
N ALA A 352 -12.81 -4.19 0.80
CA ALA A 352 -13.89 -3.84 1.72
C ALA A 352 -14.29 -2.35 1.64
N GLY A 353 -13.52 -1.51 0.94
CA GLY A 353 -13.74 -0.05 0.90
C GLY A 353 -13.63 0.58 2.29
N ALA A 354 -12.58 0.25 3.01
CA ALA A 354 -12.42 0.62 4.40
C ALA A 354 -10.98 1.04 4.74
N ILE A 355 -10.87 1.81 5.81
CA ILE A 355 -9.62 2.06 6.51
C ILE A 355 -9.85 1.64 7.95
N TYR A 356 -9.00 0.76 8.46
CA TYR A 356 -9.03 0.30 9.85
C TYR A 356 -7.99 1.05 10.68
N ARG A 357 -8.25 1.20 11.97
CA ARG A 357 -7.30 1.70 12.96
C ARG A 357 -7.00 0.63 13.98
N ILE A 358 -5.72 0.30 14.14
CA ILE A 358 -5.23 -0.64 15.14
C ILE A 358 -4.58 0.15 16.27
N THR A 359 -5.02 -0.10 17.49
CA THR A 359 -4.55 0.55 18.73
C THR A 359 -4.07 -0.50 19.72
N TYR A 360 -3.24 -0.07 20.67
CA TYR A 360 -2.82 -0.89 21.80
C TYR A 360 -3.28 -0.25 23.11
N LYS A 361 -3.84 -1.04 24.01
CA LYS A 361 -4.17 -0.61 25.38
C LYS A 361 -3.16 -1.20 26.34
N HIS A 362 -2.49 -0.30 27.06
CA HIS A 362 -1.63 -0.67 28.21
C HIS A 362 -2.43 -1.22 29.37
#